data_44170b4a5ee4212f359cd7c6c017154e
#
_entry.id   44170b4a5ee4212f359cd7c6c017154e
#
_cell.length_a   1.000
_cell.length_b   1.000
_cell.length_c   1.000
_cell.angle_alpha   90.00
_cell.angle_beta   90.00
_cell.angle_gamma   90.00
#
_symmetry.space_group_name_H-M   'P 1'
#
loop_
_entity.id
_entity.type
_entity.pdbx_description
1 polymer ?
#
loop_
_entity_poly.entity_id
_entity_poly.type
_entity_poly.pdbx_seq_one_letter_code
_entity_poly.pdbx_strand_id
1 'polypeptide(L)'
;RIAILGDSIPYSGQWPALVEAALRQTPAYRHAEIVSMALPSETVSGLSEPGHAGGAFPRPCLHDRLDSILSKYAPTLVIACYGMNDGMMQPFSESGFQAYQQGMERLKKRVEDAGAQFIAITPPPYMADTPEKDAARYNQVLDTYAAWLASRKKDGWKVVDMRPELGRQIREAKKRNARFIYAGDGVHPGQEGH
;
A
#
# COMPACT_ATOMS: atom_id res chain seq x y z
N ARG A 1 -14.16 0.87 14.68
CA ARG A 1 -13.48 -0.17 13.92
C ARG A 1 -12.61 0.44 12.84
N ILE A 2 -11.37 -0.05 12.72
CA ILE A 2 -10.39 0.41 11.73
C ILE A 2 -10.00 -0.79 10.85
N ALA A 3 -10.19 -0.69 9.55
CA ALA A 3 -9.72 -1.68 8.59
C ALA A 3 -8.45 -1.18 7.90
N ILE A 4 -7.43 -2.02 7.83
CA ILE A 4 -6.22 -1.78 7.04
C ILE A 4 -6.32 -2.65 5.78
N LEU A 5 -6.34 -2.02 4.62
CA LEU A 5 -6.40 -2.66 3.31
C LEU A 5 -5.07 -2.49 2.57
N GLY A 6 -4.75 -3.43 1.71
CA GLY A 6 -3.54 -3.40 0.90
C GLY A 6 -3.12 -4.79 0.46
N ASP A 7 -1.88 -4.88 0.04
CA ASP A 7 -1.27 -6.09 -0.51
C ASP A 7 -0.50 -6.91 0.55
N SER A 8 0.53 -7.65 0.12
CA SER A 8 1.37 -8.48 0.99
C SER A 8 2.14 -7.68 2.04
N ILE A 9 2.41 -6.39 1.80
CA ILE A 9 3.19 -5.56 2.74
C ILE A 9 2.39 -5.30 4.02
N PRO A 10 1.16 -4.75 4.01
CA PRO A 10 0.33 -4.70 5.21
C PRO A 10 -0.16 -6.08 5.69
N TYR A 11 -0.27 -7.09 4.80
CA TYR A 11 -0.61 -8.45 5.21
C TYR A 11 0.44 -9.07 6.15
N SER A 12 1.73 -8.74 5.98
CA SER A 12 2.80 -9.23 6.87
C SER A 12 2.58 -8.82 8.33
N GLY A 13 1.76 -7.80 8.59
CA GLY A 13 1.29 -7.41 9.90
C GLY A 13 2.25 -6.54 10.72
N GLN A 14 3.49 -6.32 10.28
CA GLN A 14 4.49 -5.63 11.12
C GLN A 14 4.14 -4.14 11.30
N TRP A 15 4.06 -3.35 10.21
CA TRP A 15 3.69 -1.95 10.36
C TRP A 15 2.23 -1.74 10.84
N PRO A 16 1.24 -2.58 10.46
CA PRO A 16 -0.08 -2.50 11.06
C PRO A 16 -0.07 -2.65 12.58
N ALA A 17 0.73 -3.60 13.12
CA ALA A 17 0.88 -3.78 14.55
C ALA A 17 1.53 -2.57 15.23
N LEU A 18 2.52 -1.92 14.60
CA LEU A 18 3.13 -0.70 15.11
C LEU A 18 2.13 0.47 15.14
N VAL A 19 1.33 0.62 14.08
CA VAL A 19 0.25 1.61 14.02
C VAL A 19 -0.79 1.33 15.10
N GLU A 20 -1.19 0.08 15.29
CA GLU A 20 -2.10 -0.31 16.37
C GLU A 20 -1.52 0.07 17.74
N ALA A 21 -0.28 -0.29 18.01
CA ALA A 21 0.39 0.03 19.27
C ALA A 21 0.43 1.54 19.54
N ALA A 22 0.72 2.36 18.51
CA ALA A 22 0.72 3.81 18.61
C ALA A 22 -0.69 4.39 18.85
N LEU A 23 -1.70 3.91 18.12
CA LEU A 23 -3.07 4.36 18.27
C LEU A 23 -3.64 4.04 19.65
N ARG A 24 -3.34 2.87 20.20
CA ARG A 24 -3.81 2.46 21.54
C ARG A 24 -3.29 3.36 22.67
N GLN A 25 -2.19 4.08 22.47
CA GLN A 25 -1.68 5.07 23.42
C GLN A 25 -2.49 6.37 23.40
N THR A 26 -3.28 6.60 22.36
CA THR A 26 -4.17 7.76 22.24
C THR A 26 -5.51 7.43 22.88
N PRO A 27 -6.01 8.22 23.86
CA PRO A 27 -7.25 7.90 24.58
C PRO A 27 -8.44 7.61 23.66
N ALA A 28 -8.59 8.37 22.56
CA ALA A 28 -9.68 8.20 21.60
C ALA A 28 -9.67 6.85 20.87
N TYR A 29 -8.52 6.19 20.77
CA TYR A 29 -8.36 4.92 20.02
C TYR A 29 -7.98 3.73 20.92
N ARG A 30 -7.89 3.93 22.25
CA ARG A 30 -7.47 2.88 23.20
C ARG A 30 -8.23 1.56 23.03
N HIS A 31 -9.51 1.63 22.72
CA HIS A 31 -10.41 0.48 22.56
C HIS A 31 -10.80 0.23 21.10
N ALA A 32 -10.09 0.84 20.15
CA ALA A 32 -10.37 0.61 18.74
C ALA A 32 -10.07 -0.85 18.37
N GLU A 33 -11.01 -1.47 17.67
CA GLU A 33 -10.78 -2.73 16.99
C GLU A 33 -10.07 -2.43 15.66
N ILE A 34 -8.85 -2.93 15.49
CA ILE A 34 -8.00 -2.67 14.32
C ILE A 34 -7.70 -4.01 13.67
N VAL A 35 -8.09 -4.18 12.41
CA VAL A 35 -7.90 -5.44 11.69
C VAL A 35 -7.21 -5.16 10.36
N SER A 36 -6.09 -5.85 10.13
CA SER A 36 -5.49 -5.93 8.79
C SER A 36 -6.30 -6.92 7.95
N MET A 37 -6.95 -6.42 6.93
CA MET A 37 -7.70 -7.16 5.93
C MET A 37 -6.98 -7.13 4.57
N ALA A 38 -5.67 -6.94 4.60
CA ALA A 38 -4.82 -6.96 3.43
C ALA A 38 -4.73 -8.37 2.83
N LEU A 39 -4.46 -8.46 1.54
CA LEU A 39 -4.37 -9.73 0.82
C LEU A 39 -3.13 -9.74 -0.08
N PRO A 40 -2.25 -10.76 0.02
CA PRO A 40 -1.07 -10.86 -0.85
C PRO A 40 -1.42 -10.79 -2.33
N SER A 41 -0.56 -10.15 -3.10
CA SER A 41 -0.71 -9.93 -4.56
C SER A 41 -1.88 -9.04 -4.98
N GLU A 42 -2.73 -8.58 -4.06
CA GLU A 42 -3.91 -7.79 -4.38
C GLU A 42 -3.57 -6.48 -5.08
N THR A 43 -4.43 -6.09 -6.02
CA THR A 43 -4.40 -4.81 -6.71
C THR A 43 -5.70 -4.04 -6.46
N VAL A 44 -5.63 -2.73 -6.44
CA VAL A 44 -6.80 -1.86 -6.46
C VAL A 44 -7.27 -1.56 -7.89
N SER A 45 -6.36 -1.68 -8.85
CA SER A 45 -6.65 -1.50 -10.27
C SER A 45 -7.47 -2.64 -10.90
N GLY A 46 -7.43 -3.83 -10.27
CA GLY A 46 -8.00 -5.04 -10.85
C GLY A 46 -7.18 -5.65 -11.99
N LEU A 47 -6.00 -5.09 -12.26
CA LEU A 47 -5.10 -5.63 -13.28
C LEU A 47 -4.29 -6.81 -12.76
N SER A 48 -3.95 -7.70 -13.67
CA SER A 48 -3.06 -8.82 -13.43
C SER A 48 -2.22 -9.09 -14.67
N GLU A 49 -0.93 -9.37 -14.47
CA GLU A 49 -0.05 -9.82 -15.54
C GLU A 49 -0.38 -11.27 -15.96
N PRO A 50 -0.22 -11.60 -17.23
CA PRO A 50 -0.26 -13.00 -17.67
C PRO A 50 0.79 -13.83 -16.91
N GLY A 51 0.40 -15.01 -16.44
CA GLY A 51 1.32 -15.91 -15.73
C GLY A 51 1.53 -15.59 -14.25
N HIS A 52 0.74 -14.69 -13.64
CA HIS A 52 0.75 -14.51 -12.20
C HIS A 52 0.61 -15.88 -11.48
N ALA A 53 1.35 -16.05 -10.39
CA ALA A 53 1.36 -17.31 -9.63
C ALA A 53 1.63 -18.57 -10.51
N GLY A 54 2.50 -18.43 -11.51
CA GLY A 54 2.75 -19.53 -12.47
C GLY A 54 1.57 -19.85 -13.39
N GLY A 55 0.61 -18.91 -13.52
CA GLY A 55 -0.60 -19.09 -14.31
C GLY A 55 -1.76 -19.75 -13.56
N ALA A 56 -1.60 -20.01 -12.25
CA ALA A 56 -2.63 -20.70 -11.46
C ALA A 56 -3.85 -19.82 -11.20
N PHE A 57 -3.67 -18.52 -11.00
CA PHE A 57 -4.74 -17.54 -10.79
C PHE A 57 -4.26 -16.11 -11.10
N PRO A 58 -5.19 -15.20 -11.46
CA PRO A 58 -4.84 -13.78 -11.61
C PRO A 58 -4.62 -13.12 -10.23
N ARG A 59 -4.03 -11.92 -10.23
CA ARG A 59 -3.97 -11.12 -9.00
C ARG A 59 -5.37 -10.87 -8.45
N PRO A 60 -5.58 -11.02 -7.13
CA PRO A 60 -6.85 -10.65 -6.51
C PRO A 60 -7.14 -9.16 -6.74
N CYS A 61 -8.42 -8.84 -6.94
CA CYS A 61 -8.89 -7.47 -7.03
C CYS A 61 -9.60 -7.08 -5.72
N LEU A 62 -9.18 -5.98 -5.09
CA LEU A 62 -9.85 -5.49 -3.88
C LEU A 62 -11.37 -5.34 -4.07
N HIS A 63 -11.78 -4.85 -5.22
CA HIS A 63 -13.19 -4.53 -5.49
C HIS A 63 -14.13 -5.76 -5.50
N ASP A 64 -13.58 -6.97 -5.63
CA ASP A 64 -14.38 -8.21 -5.58
C ASP A 64 -14.84 -8.53 -4.14
N ARG A 65 -14.14 -8.02 -3.12
CA ARG A 65 -14.45 -8.27 -1.70
C ARG A 65 -14.77 -7.02 -0.88
N LEU A 66 -14.59 -5.82 -1.44
CA LEU A 66 -14.75 -4.56 -0.73
C LEU A 66 -16.14 -4.40 -0.10
N ASP A 67 -17.19 -4.76 -0.83
CA ASP A 67 -18.57 -4.65 -0.34
C ASP A 67 -18.81 -5.56 0.88
N SER A 68 -18.20 -6.75 0.88
CA SER A 68 -18.26 -7.65 2.04
C SER A 68 -17.52 -7.08 3.26
N ILE A 69 -16.38 -6.43 3.06
CA ILE A 69 -15.65 -5.75 4.13
C ILE A 69 -16.50 -4.62 4.71
N LEU A 70 -17.02 -3.75 3.86
CA LEU A 70 -17.79 -2.58 4.29
C LEU A 70 -19.09 -2.97 5.00
N SER A 71 -19.81 -3.99 4.50
CA SER A 71 -21.09 -4.40 5.08
C SER A 71 -20.95 -5.27 6.33
N LYS A 72 -20.00 -6.22 6.36
CA LYS A 72 -19.86 -7.17 7.48
C LYS A 72 -19.00 -6.67 8.61
N TYR A 73 -17.83 -6.07 8.30
CA TYR A 73 -16.97 -5.50 9.33
C TYR A 73 -17.43 -4.10 9.74
N ALA A 74 -18.04 -3.35 8.81
CA ALA A 74 -18.55 -2.00 9.02
C ALA A 74 -17.51 -1.07 9.69
N PRO A 75 -16.35 -0.84 9.06
CA PRO A 75 -15.31 0.01 9.61
C PRO A 75 -15.79 1.47 9.66
N THR A 76 -15.31 2.23 10.65
CA THR A 76 -15.47 3.69 10.72
C THR A 76 -14.28 4.44 10.13
N LEU A 77 -13.17 3.73 9.92
CA LEU A 77 -11.97 4.22 9.26
C LEU A 77 -11.35 3.10 8.41
N VAL A 78 -11.00 3.43 7.19
CA VAL A 78 -10.22 2.57 6.29
C VAL A 78 -8.89 3.24 6.00
N ILE A 79 -7.81 2.51 6.23
CA ILE A 79 -6.43 2.88 5.85
C ILE A 79 -6.01 1.96 4.71
N ALA A 80 -5.63 2.52 3.56
CA ALA A 80 -5.32 1.75 2.36
C ALA A 80 -3.91 2.05 1.83
N CYS A 81 -3.12 1.01 1.57
CA CYS A 81 -1.79 1.09 0.98
C CYS A 81 -1.72 0.16 -0.24
N TYR A 82 -1.86 0.72 -1.43
CA TYR A 82 -1.79 0.03 -2.73
C TYR A 82 -0.81 0.72 -3.67
N GLY A 83 -0.42 0.02 -4.73
CA GLY A 83 0.43 0.53 -5.79
C GLY A 83 1.61 -0.39 -6.11
N MET A 84 2.14 -1.12 -5.11
CA MET A 84 3.28 -2.01 -5.33
C MET A 84 2.96 -3.10 -6.37
N ASN A 85 1.79 -3.68 -6.32
CA ASN A 85 1.35 -4.70 -7.29
C ASN A 85 0.67 -4.09 -8.51
N ASP A 86 0.08 -2.91 -8.39
CA ASP A 86 -0.66 -2.27 -9.50
C ASP A 86 0.24 -1.89 -10.67
N GLY A 87 1.52 -1.66 -10.42
CA GLY A 87 2.52 -1.45 -11.47
C GLY A 87 3.02 -2.72 -12.15
N MET A 88 2.57 -3.91 -11.74
CA MET A 88 2.90 -5.23 -12.34
C MET A 88 4.39 -5.54 -12.43
N MET A 89 5.27 -4.86 -11.68
CA MET A 89 6.74 -4.91 -11.86
C MET A 89 7.17 -4.63 -13.31
N GLN A 90 6.36 -3.86 -14.04
CA GLN A 90 6.56 -3.52 -15.44
C GLN A 90 6.95 -2.05 -15.62
N PRO A 91 7.42 -1.64 -16.80
CA PRO A 91 7.57 -0.23 -17.15
C PRO A 91 6.27 0.52 -16.99
N PHE A 92 6.39 1.85 -16.81
CA PHE A 92 5.23 2.72 -16.74
C PHE A 92 4.30 2.51 -17.94
N SER A 93 3.02 2.40 -17.64
CA SER A 93 1.92 2.31 -18.60
C SER A 93 0.85 3.31 -18.23
N GLU A 94 0.48 4.16 -19.16
CA GLU A 94 -0.59 5.16 -18.96
C GLU A 94 -1.91 4.47 -18.61
N SER A 95 -2.27 3.40 -19.33
CA SER A 95 -3.49 2.65 -19.04
C SER A 95 -3.47 1.97 -17.67
N GLY A 96 -2.31 1.46 -17.25
CA GLY A 96 -2.12 0.90 -15.90
C GLY A 96 -2.25 1.98 -14.83
N PHE A 97 -1.69 3.15 -15.07
CA PHE A 97 -1.81 4.29 -14.17
C PHE A 97 -3.26 4.77 -14.04
N GLN A 98 -3.98 4.90 -15.16
CA GLN A 98 -5.40 5.25 -15.15
C GLN A 98 -6.24 4.22 -14.39
N ALA A 99 -5.96 2.93 -14.57
CA ALA A 99 -6.67 1.87 -13.82
C ALA A 99 -6.40 1.97 -12.31
N TYR A 100 -5.15 2.27 -11.90
CA TYR A 100 -4.81 2.53 -10.49
C TYR A 100 -5.57 3.73 -9.94
N GLN A 101 -5.59 4.85 -10.68
CA GLN A 101 -6.31 6.06 -10.29
C GLN A 101 -7.81 5.78 -10.07
N GLN A 102 -8.46 5.14 -11.06
CA GLN A 102 -9.87 4.77 -10.99
C GLN A 102 -10.16 3.81 -9.83
N GLY A 103 -9.27 2.85 -9.60
CA GLY A 103 -9.38 1.92 -8.49
C GLY A 103 -9.34 2.62 -7.13
N MET A 104 -8.41 3.53 -6.93
CA MET A 104 -8.29 4.31 -5.69
C MET A 104 -9.46 5.27 -5.49
N GLU A 105 -9.92 5.93 -6.56
CA GLU A 105 -11.09 6.82 -6.52
C GLU A 105 -12.37 6.04 -6.18
N ARG A 106 -12.56 4.87 -6.81
CA ARG A 106 -13.66 3.96 -6.50
C ARG A 106 -13.60 3.49 -5.06
N LEU A 107 -12.42 3.09 -4.57
CA LEU A 107 -12.23 2.66 -3.18
C LEU A 107 -12.66 3.76 -2.21
N LYS A 108 -12.10 4.97 -2.36
CA LYS A 108 -12.45 6.12 -1.51
C LYS A 108 -13.95 6.37 -1.52
N LYS A 109 -14.55 6.46 -2.72
CA LYS A 109 -15.98 6.71 -2.84
C LYS A 109 -16.81 5.66 -2.11
N ARG A 110 -16.50 4.37 -2.29
CA ARG A 110 -17.23 3.27 -1.64
C ARG A 110 -17.11 3.31 -0.12
N VAL A 111 -15.93 3.65 0.40
CA VAL A 111 -15.68 3.79 1.83
C VAL A 111 -16.50 4.96 2.41
N GLU A 112 -16.51 6.10 1.74
CA GLU A 112 -17.27 7.28 2.18
C GLU A 112 -18.78 7.10 2.05
N ASP A 113 -19.25 6.45 0.98
CA ASP A 113 -20.67 6.08 0.82
C ASP A 113 -21.15 5.14 1.95
N ALA A 114 -20.25 4.32 2.50
CA ALA A 114 -20.52 3.48 3.67
C ALA A 114 -20.43 4.23 5.02
N GLY A 115 -20.17 5.53 5.01
CA GLY A 115 -20.07 6.37 6.23
C GLY A 115 -18.73 6.29 6.94
N ALA A 116 -17.71 5.69 6.33
CA ALA A 116 -16.37 5.57 6.91
C ALA A 116 -15.43 6.67 6.42
N GLN A 117 -14.43 7.01 7.24
CA GLN A 117 -13.32 7.85 6.82
C GLN A 117 -12.31 7.04 5.99
N PHE A 118 -11.63 7.72 5.08
CA PHE A 118 -10.61 7.12 4.21
C PHE A 118 -9.25 7.80 4.38
N ILE A 119 -8.20 7.01 4.55
CA ILE A 119 -6.79 7.45 4.52
C ILE A 119 -6.05 6.61 3.50
N ALA A 120 -5.42 7.25 2.52
CA ALA A 120 -4.52 6.59 1.58
C ALA A 120 -3.07 6.73 2.07
N ILE A 121 -2.27 5.67 1.91
CA ILE A 121 -0.83 5.68 2.12
C ILE A 121 -0.16 5.47 0.76
N THR A 122 0.87 6.27 0.44
CA THR A 122 1.64 6.09 -0.79
C THR A 122 2.39 4.75 -0.77
N PRO A 123 2.56 4.07 -1.94
CA PRO A 123 3.33 2.83 -2.00
C PRO A 123 4.78 3.06 -1.55
N PRO A 124 5.40 2.11 -0.84
CA PRO A 124 6.81 2.20 -0.49
C PRO A 124 7.72 2.11 -1.74
N PRO A 125 9.01 2.43 -1.62
CA PRO A 125 9.95 2.22 -2.71
C PRO A 125 10.22 0.73 -2.94
N TYR A 126 10.50 0.39 -4.19
CA TYR A 126 11.06 -0.91 -4.57
C TYR A 126 12.59 -0.85 -4.44
N MET A 127 13.20 -1.79 -3.73
CA MET A 127 14.62 -1.73 -3.36
C MET A 127 15.31 -3.07 -3.65
N ALA A 128 15.29 -3.51 -4.92
CA ALA A 128 16.04 -4.71 -5.31
C ALA A 128 17.54 -4.41 -5.37
N ASP A 129 18.34 -5.29 -4.79
CA ASP A 129 19.80 -5.22 -4.80
C ASP A 129 20.42 -6.07 -5.93
N THR A 130 19.63 -6.59 -6.87
CA THR A 130 20.14 -7.41 -7.99
C THR A 130 20.09 -6.65 -9.30
N PRO A 131 21.13 -6.79 -10.17
CA PRO A 131 21.16 -6.12 -11.49
C PRO A 131 20.02 -6.48 -12.42
N GLU A 132 19.41 -7.65 -12.23
CA GLU A 132 18.31 -8.16 -13.06
C GLU A 132 16.97 -7.49 -12.74
N LYS A 133 16.87 -6.87 -11.57
CA LYS A 133 15.67 -6.17 -11.13
C LYS A 133 15.93 -4.67 -11.23
N ASP A 134 15.47 -4.03 -12.29
CA ASP A 134 15.63 -2.60 -12.51
C ASP A 134 14.80 -1.79 -11.49
N ALA A 135 15.35 -1.66 -10.29
CA ALA A 135 14.71 -0.92 -9.21
C ALA A 135 14.49 0.55 -9.57
N ALA A 136 15.40 1.16 -10.32
CA ALA A 136 15.26 2.55 -10.73
C ALA A 136 14.05 2.73 -11.65
N ARG A 137 13.88 1.83 -12.61
CA ARG A 137 12.76 1.85 -13.55
C ARG A 137 11.42 1.62 -12.87
N TYR A 138 11.35 0.65 -11.96
CA TYR A 138 10.09 0.39 -11.25
C TYR A 138 9.76 1.49 -10.24
N ASN A 139 10.75 2.10 -9.62
CA ASN A 139 10.52 3.25 -8.76
C ASN A 139 9.95 4.46 -9.50
N GLN A 140 10.25 4.66 -10.79
CA GLN A 140 9.59 5.70 -11.58
C GLN A 140 8.07 5.50 -11.65
N VAL A 141 7.60 4.27 -11.76
CA VAL A 141 6.17 3.92 -11.70
C VAL A 141 5.59 4.27 -10.33
N LEU A 142 6.24 3.78 -9.26
CA LEU A 142 5.79 4.01 -7.90
C LEU A 142 5.86 5.49 -7.48
N ASP A 143 6.85 6.24 -7.98
CA ASP A 143 6.96 7.69 -7.78
C ASP A 143 5.81 8.42 -8.45
N THR A 144 5.41 8.01 -9.66
CA THR A 144 4.26 8.57 -10.37
C THR A 144 2.97 8.32 -9.59
N TYR A 145 2.76 7.11 -9.11
CA TYR A 145 1.59 6.73 -8.31
C TYR A 145 1.53 7.51 -6.99
N ALA A 146 2.67 7.60 -6.30
CA ALA A 146 2.78 8.33 -5.05
C ALA A 146 2.56 9.85 -5.23
N ALA A 147 3.15 10.44 -6.28
CA ALA A 147 2.97 11.85 -6.60
C ALA A 147 1.50 12.17 -6.90
N TRP A 148 0.82 11.31 -7.66
CA TRP A 148 -0.61 11.47 -7.91
C TRP A 148 -1.40 11.40 -6.60
N LEU A 149 -1.20 10.37 -5.75
CA LEU A 149 -1.88 10.29 -4.45
C LEU A 149 -1.62 11.54 -3.60
N ALA A 150 -0.36 11.98 -3.49
CA ALA A 150 -0.01 13.16 -2.73
C ALA A 150 -0.72 14.42 -3.28
N SER A 151 -0.89 14.53 -4.59
CA SER A 151 -1.62 15.64 -5.23
C SER A 151 -3.10 15.69 -4.84
N ARG A 152 -3.71 14.54 -4.48
CA ARG A 152 -5.13 14.46 -4.09
C ARG A 152 -5.43 15.14 -2.75
N LYS A 153 -4.40 15.51 -1.97
CA LYS A 153 -4.57 16.34 -0.75
C LYS A 153 -5.30 17.64 -1.05
N LYS A 154 -5.04 18.27 -2.20
CA LYS A 154 -5.74 19.49 -2.66
C LYS A 154 -7.24 19.28 -2.88
N ASP A 155 -7.64 18.03 -3.15
CA ASP A 155 -9.04 17.64 -3.35
C ASP A 155 -9.65 17.03 -2.07
N GLY A 156 -9.05 17.32 -0.92
CA GLY A 156 -9.55 16.92 0.39
C GLY A 156 -9.26 15.47 0.80
N TRP A 157 -8.44 14.73 0.05
CA TRP A 157 -8.04 13.38 0.49
C TRP A 157 -7.09 13.45 1.69
N LYS A 158 -7.28 12.54 2.62
CA LYS A 158 -6.30 12.29 3.68
C LYS A 158 -5.24 11.34 3.14
N VAL A 159 -4.04 11.85 2.89
CA VAL A 159 -2.94 11.07 2.31
C VAL A 159 -1.72 11.15 3.22
N VAL A 160 -1.20 9.99 3.60
CA VAL A 160 0.10 9.83 4.23
C VAL A 160 1.12 9.53 3.14
N ASP A 161 1.96 10.53 2.84
CA ASP A 161 3.09 10.32 1.94
C ASP A 161 4.30 9.83 2.75
N MET A 162 4.53 8.51 2.71
CA MET A 162 5.61 7.89 3.48
C MET A 162 6.98 8.01 2.80
N ARG A 163 7.02 8.24 1.48
CA ARG A 163 8.25 8.09 0.68
C ARG A 163 9.38 9.04 1.07
N PRO A 164 9.15 10.35 1.32
CA PRO A 164 10.23 11.26 1.70
C PRO A 164 10.91 10.85 3.01
N GLU A 165 10.11 10.55 4.03
CA GLU A 165 10.63 10.17 5.35
C GLU A 165 11.27 8.79 5.32
N LEU A 166 10.62 7.80 4.70
CA LEU A 166 11.18 6.47 4.55
C LEU A 166 12.51 6.50 3.79
N GLY A 167 12.60 7.26 2.70
CA GLY A 167 13.85 7.44 1.96
C GLY A 167 14.95 8.08 2.81
N ARG A 168 14.61 9.03 3.70
CA ARG A 168 15.56 9.61 4.66
C ARG A 168 16.04 8.55 5.66
N GLN A 169 15.14 7.78 6.24
CA GLN A 169 15.45 6.72 7.21
C GLN A 169 16.35 5.64 6.60
N ILE A 170 16.06 5.20 5.38
CA ILE A 170 16.87 4.22 4.66
C ILE A 170 18.30 4.75 4.44
N ARG A 171 18.45 6.01 4.02
CA ARG A 171 19.77 6.62 3.84
C ARG A 171 20.56 6.69 5.16
N GLU A 172 19.90 7.08 6.25
CA GLU A 172 20.53 7.13 7.58
C GLU A 172 20.91 5.73 8.10
N ALA A 173 20.07 4.74 7.88
CA ALA A 173 20.37 3.36 8.21
C ALA A 173 21.60 2.85 7.42
N LYS A 174 21.67 3.12 6.12
CA LYS A 174 22.83 2.76 5.28
C LYS A 174 24.12 3.46 5.69
N LYS A 175 24.05 4.71 6.19
CA LYS A 175 25.24 5.39 6.75
C LYS A 175 25.77 4.69 8.02
N ARG A 176 24.87 4.21 8.88
CA ARG A 176 25.22 3.49 10.13
C ARG A 176 25.66 2.07 9.87
N ASN A 177 25.06 1.41 8.90
CA ASN A 177 25.34 0.03 8.51
C ASN A 177 25.28 -0.09 6.99
N ALA A 178 26.45 -0.15 6.34
CA ALA A 178 26.55 -0.29 4.88
C ALA A 178 25.88 -1.58 4.35
N ARG A 179 25.66 -2.58 5.21
CA ARG A 179 24.97 -3.83 4.87
C ARG A 179 23.47 -3.79 5.15
N PHE A 180 22.93 -2.64 5.55
CA PHE A 180 21.49 -2.50 5.78
C PHE A 180 20.72 -2.78 4.50
N ILE A 181 19.76 -3.70 4.58
CA ILE A 181 18.84 -4.09 3.51
C ILE A 181 17.42 -3.76 3.96
N TYR A 182 16.78 -2.83 3.26
CA TYR A 182 15.39 -2.46 3.53
C TYR A 182 14.41 -3.62 3.22
N ALA A 183 14.56 -4.24 2.04
CA ALA A 183 13.73 -5.33 1.55
C ALA A 183 14.61 -6.33 0.79
N GLY A 184 14.78 -7.55 1.31
CA GLY A 184 15.69 -8.54 0.74
C GLY A 184 15.28 -9.04 -0.65
N ASP A 185 13.98 -9.07 -0.92
CA ASP A 185 13.43 -9.41 -2.25
C ASP A 185 13.12 -8.16 -3.11
N GLY A 186 13.32 -6.98 -2.54
CA GLY A 186 13.06 -5.69 -3.13
C GLY A 186 11.65 -5.14 -2.85
N VAL A 187 10.72 -5.96 -2.42
CA VAL A 187 9.30 -5.61 -2.21
C VAL A 187 8.94 -5.55 -0.73
N HIS A 188 9.26 -6.62 0.00
CA HIS A 188 8.80 -6.80 1.37
C HIS A 188 9.85 -6.29 2.36
N PRO A 189 9.56 -5.22 3.10
CA PRO A 189 10.45 -4.73 4.14
C PRO A 189 10.79 -5.83 5.14
N GLY A 190 12.06 -5.92 5.53
CA GLY A 190 12.48 -6.75 6.64
C GLY A 190 12.10 -6.14 7.99
N GLN A 191 12.44 -6.82 9.08
CA GLN A 191 12.13 -6.33 10.44
C GLN A 191 12.67 -4.91 10.69
N GLU A 192 13.85 -4.60 10.19
CA GLU A 192 14.45 -3.25 10.31
C GLU A 192 13.87 -2.25 9.29
N GLY A 193 13.15 -2.72 8.27
CA GLY A 193 12.53 -1.89 7.24
C GLY A 193 11.13 -1.40 7.62
N HIS A 194 10.50 -2.03 8.59
CA HIS A 194 9.20 -1.64 9.12
C HIS A 194 9.35 -0.65 10.27
#